data_e3dfd5ddfba458dc035669cd7f086cf1
#
_entry.id   e3dfd5ddfba458dc035669cd7f086cf1
#
_cell.length_a   1.000
_cell.length_b   1.000
_cell.length_c   1.000
_cell.angle_alpha   90.00
_cell.angle_beta   90.00
_cell.angle_gamma   90.00
#
_symmetry.space_group_name_H-M   'P 1'
#
loop_
_entity.id
_entity.type
_entity.pdbx_description
1 polymer ?
#
loop_
_entity_poly.entity_id
_entity_poly.type
_entity_poly.pdbx_seq_one_letter_code
_entity_poly.pdbx_strand_id
1 'polypeptide(L)'
;AHTMQRCCTIVARRASRRALSSKTLSHVDATNGLPRMVDVSNKTTTTRKAIARCRVVFPRDAWDTLTASGFAGKKGPVLATAVVAGVQGAKRTSELIPFCHPVALDACDVSFEEQELALEVTCAVTTTHRTGVEMEALSGASIAALAVYDMTKALSHSITIEDLRLIEKTGGKSDYYKT
;
A
#
# COMPACT_ATOMS: atom_id res chain seq x y z
N ALA A 1 28.89 -13.67 32.33
CA ALA A 1 28.64 -13.71 30.90
C ALA A 1 27.66 -14.83 30.60
N HIS A 2 26.35 -14.56 30.48
CA HIS A 2 25.37 -15.51 29.98
C HIS A 2 24.59 -14.85 28.85
N THR A 3 24.92 -15.26 27.65
CA THR A 3 24.29 -14.89 26.41
C THR A 3 22.92 -15.55 26.33
N MET A 4 21.85 -14.77 26.43
CA MET A 4 20.49 -15.26 26.14
C MET A 4 20.21 -15.15 24.65
N GLN A 5 20.39 -16.24 23.95
CA GLN A 5 19.92 -16.44 22.59
C GLN A 5 18.42 -16.80 22.65
N ARG A 6 17.54 -15.83 22.44
CA ARG A 6 16.10 -16.09 22.25
C ARG A 6 15.87 -16.44 20.78
N CYS A 7 15.83 -17.74 20.51
CA CYS A 7 15.35 -18.28 19.25
C CYS A 7 13.84 -18.00 19.13
N CYS A 8 13.45 -17.24 18.09
CA CYS A 8 12.05 -16.98 17.79
C CYS A 8 11.45 -18.24 17.13
N THR A 9 10.91 -19.13 17.96
CA THR A 9 10.23 -20.34 17.47
C THR A 9 8.81 -19.96 17.07
N ILE A 10 8.59 -19.82 15.76
CA ILE A 10 7.23 -19.71 15.20
C ILE A 10 6.57 -21.06 15.35
N VAL A 11 5.70 -21.20 16.36
CA VAL A 11 4.88 -22.38 16.57
C VAL A 11 3.80 -22.42 15.49
N ALA A 12 3.98 -23.25 14.49
CA ALA A 12 2.96 -23.55 13.49
C ALA A 12 1.79 -24.30 14.15
N ARG A 13 0.70 -23.62 14.45
CA ARG A 13 -0.56 -24.25 14.86
C ARG A 13 -1.12 -25.05 13.68
N ARG A 14 -1.23 -26.35 13.83
CA ARG A 14 -1.94 -27.25 12.92
C ARG A 14 -3.42 -26.85 12.89
N ALA A 15 -3.83 -26.07 11.90
CA ALA A 15 -5.23 -25.77 11.64
C ALA A 15 -5.88 -26.96 10.94
N SER A 16 -7.05 -27.36 11.42
CA SER A 16 -7.95 -28.33 10.82
C SER A 16 -8.16 -28.02 9.31
N ARG A 17 -7.98 -29.03 8.46
CA ARG A 17 -8.20 -28.92 7.02
C ARG A 17 -9.68 -28.75 6.70
N ARG A 18 -10.16 -27.50 6.71
CA ARG A 18 -11.35 -27.13 5.94
C ARG A 18 -10.92 -27.07 4.46
N ALA A 19 -11.72 -27.66 3.56
CA ALA A 19 -11.46 -27.62 2.13
C ALA A 19 -11.34 -26.17 1.67
N LEU A 20 -10.12 -25.71 1.44
CA LEU A 20 -9.83 -24.40 0.87
C LEU A 20 -10.09 -24.45 -0.62
N SER A 21 -10.86 -23.50 -1.14
CA SER A 21 -11.01 -23.17 -2.54
C SER A 21 -9.67 -23.29 -3.28
N SER A 22 -9.67 -23.82 -4.48
CA SER A 22 -8.52 -24.18 -5.34
C SER A 22 -7.60 -23.00 -5.77
N LYS A 23 -7.60 -21.88 -5.05
CA LYS A 23 -6.67 -20.76 -5.30
C LYS A 23 -5.35 -21.05 -4.59
N THR A 24 -4.36 -21.51 -5.35
CA THR A 24 -2.99 -21.68 -4.86
C THR A 24 -2.28 -20.34 -4.73
N LEU A 25 -1.46 -20.19 -3.68
CA LEU A 25 -0.59 -19.01 -3.52
C LEU A 25 0.47 -18.99 -4.61
N SER A 26 0.57 -17.88 -5.36
CA SER A 26 1.46 -17.78 -6.52
C SER A 26 2.94 -17.59 -6.17
N HIS A 27 3.25 -17.16 -4.95
CA HIS A 27 4.61 -16.87 -4.48
C HIS A 27 5.22 -17.99 -3.63
N VAL A 28 4.72 -19.23 -3.78
CA VAL A 28 5.23 -20.40 -3.07
C VAL A 28 5.70 -21.44 -4.08
N ASP A 29 6.91 -21.93 -3.92
CA ASP A 29 7.42 -23.04 -4.70
C ASP A 29 6.69 -24.33 -4.30
N ALA A 30 6.08 -25.00 -5.30
CA ALA A 30 5.26 -26.18 -5.07
C ALA A 30 6.06 -27.39 -4.58
N THR A 31 7.39 -27.42 -4.80
CA THR A 31 8.26 -28.55 -4.46
C THR A 31 8.79 -28.51 -3.04
N ASN A 32 9.15 -27.31 -2.56
CA ASN A 32 9.80 -27.14 -1.25
C ASN A 32 9.03 -26.21 -0.29
N GLY A 33 7.91 -25.62 -0.74
CA GLY A 33 7.09 -24.72 0.08
C GLY A 33 7.75 -23.38 0.43
N LEU A 34 8.89 -23.05 -0.18
CA LEU A 34 9.59 -21.79 0.09
C LEU A 34 8.99 -20.65 -0.74
N PRO A 35 9.01 -19.43 -0.20
CA PRO A 35 8.55 -18.25 -0.92
C PRO A 35 9.52 -17.93 -2.05
N ARG A 36 9.00 -17.51 -3.21
CA ARG A 36 9.80 -17.12 -4.38
C ARG A 36 9.14 -16.00 -5.18
N MET A 37 9.96 -15.26 -5.91
CA MET A 37 9.47 -14.32 -6.92
C MET A 37 8.93 -15.11 -8.12
N VAL A 38 7.77 -14.68 -8.64
CA VAL A 38 7.13 -15.32 -9.81
C VAL A 38 7.91 -14.99 -11.09
N ASP A 39 8.26 -15.98 -11.88
CA ASP A 39 8.81 -15.75 -13.21
C ASP A 39 7.74 -15.16 -14.16
N VAL A 40 8.07 -14.02 -14.75
CA VAL A 40 7.19 -13.31 -15.69
C VAL A 40 7.79 -13.20 -17.08
N SER A 41 8.92 -13.88 -17.37
CA SER A 41 9.64 -13.79 -18.63
C SER A 41 8.78 -14.14 -19.84
N ASN A 42 7.89 -15.14 -19.69
CA ASN A 42 7.00 -15.64 -20.74
C ASN A 42 5.65 -14.90 -20.84
N LYS A 43 5.43 -13.84 -20.04
CA LYS A 43 4.18 -13.07 -20.10
C LYS A 43 4.29 -11.94 -21.14
N THR A 44 3.18 -11.69 -21.82
CA THR A 44 3.06 -10.55 -22.73
C THR A 44 3.09 -9.24 -21.96
N THR A 45 3.81 -8.26 -22.47
CA THR A 45 3.78 -6.88 -21.99
C THR A 45 2.45 -6.25 -22.36
N THR A 46 1.75 -5.70 -21.39
CA THR A 46 0.47 -4.99 -21.55
C THR A 46 0.46 -3.73 -20.71
N THR A 47 -0.37 -2.74 -21.08
CA THR A 47 -0.64 -1.60 -20.18
C THR A 47 -1.46 -2.10 -19.00
N ARG A 48 -0.99 -1.82 -17.80
CA ARG A 48 -1.59 -2.23 -16.52
C ARG A 48 -1.87 -1.03 -15.67
N LYS A 49 -3.02 -1.03 -15.02
CA LYS A 49 -3.42 0.03 -14.09
C LYS A 49 -3.85 -0.61 -12.77
N ALA A 50 -3.55 0.06 -11.66
CA ALA A 50 -4.10 -0.27 -10.36
C ALA A 50 -4.45 1.01 -9.60
N ILE A 51 -5.52 0.95 -8.80
CA ILE A 51 -5.96 2.02 -7.90
C ILE A 51 -6.12 1.42 -6.52
N ALA A 52 -5.47 2.04 -5.53
CA ALA A 52 -5.63 1.73 -4.12
C ALA A 52 -6.14 2.95 -3.35
N ARG A 53 -6.83 2.68 -2.25
CA ARG A 53 -7.33 3.72 -1.33
C ARG A 53 -7.05 3.36 0.11
N CYS A 54 -6.98 4.39 0.94
CA CYS A 54 -7.08 4.31 2.40
C CYS A 54 -7.69 5.60 2.94
N ARG A 55 -7.95 5.63 4.25
CA ARG A 55 -8.48 6.81 4.94
C ARG A 55 -7.56 7.20 6.09
N VAL A 56 -7.31 8.48 6.24
CA VAL A 56 -6.69 9.05 7.44
C VAL A 56 -7.79 9.72 8.23
N VAL A 57 -8.12 9.20 9.41
CA VAL A 57 -9.23 9.64 10.24
C VAL A 57 -8.71 10.45 11.42
N PHE A 58 -9.35 11.58 11.70
CA PHE A 58 -8.92 12.56 12.69
C PHE A 58 -9.95 12.71 13.80
N PRO A 59 -9.53 12.91 15.06
CA PRO A 59 -10.40 13.50 16.07
C PRO A 59 -10.89 14.89 15.66
N ARG A 60 -12.09 15.26 16.12
CA ARG A 60 -12.76 16.54 15.77
C ARG A 60 -11.84 17.74 15.89
N ASP A 61 -11.22 17.93 17.05
CA ASP A 61 -10.38 19.10 17.31
C ASP A 61 -9.16 19.20 16.39
N ALA A 62 -8.56 18.03 16.06
CA ALA A 62 -7.44 17.94 15.12
C ALA A 62 -7.89 18.26 13.70
N TRP A 63 -9.04 17.76 13.29
CA TRP A 63 -9.63 18.01 11.98
C TRP A 63 -9.96 19.48 11.78
N ASP A 64 -10.68 20.07 12.75
CA ASP A 64 -11.07 21.48 12.70
C ASP A 64 -9.84 22.42 12.65
N THR A 65 -8.78 22.09 13.39
CA THR A 65 -7.51 22.83 13.35
C THR A 65 -6.82 22.69 11.99
N LEU A 66 -6.78 21.47 11.44
CA LEU A 66 -6.11 21.17 10.17
C LEU A 66 -6.82 21.85 8.99
N THR A 67 -8.14 21.75 8.93
CA THR A 67 -8.96 22.38 7.87
C THR A 67 -8.93 23.90 7.95
N ALA A 68 -9.02 24.48 9.14
CA ALA A 68 -8.89 25.93 9.35
C ALA A 68 -7.54 26.48 8.88
N SER A 69 -6.48 25.66 8.92
CA SER A 69 -5.14 26.03 8.42
C SER A 69 -4.97 25.84 6.91
N GLY A 70 -5.99 25.32 6.19
CA GLY A 70 -5.88 24.96 4.79
C GLY A 70 -4.85 23.84 4.55
N PHE A 71 -4.77 22.88 5.47
CA PHE A 71 -3.79 21.78 5.45
C PHE A 71 -2.32 22.25 5.46
N ALA A 72 -2.07 23.40 6.08
CA ALA A 72 -0.73 23.92 6.29
C ALA A 72 -0.28 23.65 7.75
N GLY A 73 0.85 23.00 7.90
CA GLY A 73 1.46 22.73 9.21
C GLY A 73 2.79 23.46 9.39
N LYS A 74 3.39 23.36 10.58
CA LYS A 74 4.73 23.92 10.86
C LYS A 74 5.82 23.36 9.95
N LYS A 75 5.61 22.16 9.40
CA LYS A 75 6.52 21.47 8.48
C LYS A 75 6.25 21.80 6.99
N GLY A 76 5.27 22.66 6.70
CA GLY A 76 4.87 23.03 5.35
C GLY A 76 3.51 22.46 4.92
N PRO A 77 3.21 22.44 3.61
CA PRO A 77 1.94 21.98 3.07
C PRO A 77 1.80 20.45 3.22
N VAL A 78 0.79 20.02 3.98
CA VAL A 78 0.58 18.60 4.34
C VAL A 78 0.30 17.76 3.09
N LEU A 79 -0.69 18.16 2.29
CA LEU A 79 -1.14 17.35 1.15
C LEU A 79 -0.07 17.27 0.05
N ALA A 80 0.58 18.39 -0.29
CA ALA A 80 1.64 18.39 -1.31
C ALA A 80 2.83 17.50 -0.90
N THR A 81 3.22 17.55 0.38
CA THR A 81 4.28 16.68 0.92
C THR A 81 3.87 15.21 0.84
N ALA A 82 2.61 14.90 1.16
CA ALA A 82 2.09 13.54 1.12
C ALA A 82 1.99 12.99 -0.31
N VAL A 83 1.65 13.84 -1.31
CA VAL A 83 1.73 13.46 -2.74
C VAL A 83 3.13 13.00 -3.09
N VAL A 84 4.15 13.81 -2.79
CA VAL A 84 5.55 13.47 -3.09
C VAL A 84 5.96 12.17 -2.40
N ALA A 85 5.60 12.01 -1.12
CA ALA A 85 5.89 10.81 -0.36
C ALA A 85 5.23 9.57 -0.97
N GLY A 86 3.94 9.66 -1.35
CA GLY A 86 3.21 8.56 -1.99
C GLY A 86 3.83 8.13 -3.32
N VAL A 87 4.19 9.08 -4.18
CA VAL A 87 4.90 8.79 -5.43
C VAL A 87 6.24 8.09 -5.17
N GLN A 88 7.00 8.54 -4.16
CA GLN A 88 8.24 7.87 -3.77
C GLN A 88 7.99 6.46 -3.21
N GLY A 89 6.92 6.28 -2.44
CA GLY A 89 6.51 4.98 -1.92
C GLY A 89 6.18 3.98 -3.04
N ALA A 90 5.40 4.41 -4.03
CA ALA A 90 5.09 3.60 -5.20
C ALA A 90 6.36 3.19 -5.97
N LYS A 91 7.30 4.13 -6.21
CA LYS A 91 8.56 3.86 -6.92
C LYS A 91 9.50 2.90 -6.19
N ARG A 92 9.42 2.81 -4.86
CA ARG A 92 10.28 1.98 -4.01
C ARG A 92 9.64 0.69 -3.56
N THR A 93 8.51 0.29 -4.12
CA THR A 93 7.76 -0.89 -3.71
C THR A 93 8.63 -2.15 -3.70
N SER A 94 9.43 -2.38 -4.74
CA SER A 94 10.30 -3.56 -4.82
C SER A 94 11.44 -3.58 -3.79
N GLU A 95 11.81 -2.44 -3.23
CA GLU A 95 12.78 -2.34 -2.13
C GLU A 95 12.14 -2.70 -0.77
N LEU A 96 10.84 -2.53 -0.63
CA LEU A 96 10.07 -2.74 0.60
C LEU A 96 9.41 -4.11 0.66
N ILE A 97 8.94 -4.63 -0.48
CA ILE A 97 8.19 -5.88 -0.59
C ILE A 97 9.05 -6.94 -1.28
N PRO A 98 9.54 -7.97 -0.56
CA PRO A 98 10.64 -8.83 -1.00
C PRO A 98 10.47 -9.53 -2.34
N PHE A 99 9.23 -9.90 -2.72
CA PHE A 99 8.96 -10.66 -3.95
C PHE A 99 8.27 -9.83 -5.04
N CYS A 100 8.23 -8.49 -4.89
CA CYS A 100 7.80 -7.61 -5.95
C CYS A 100 8.91 -7.39 -6.98
N HIS A 101 8.54 -7.37 -8.25
CA HIS A 101 9.46 -7.04 -9.34
C HIS A 101 9.75 -5.52 -9.32
N PRO A 102 10.97 -5.09 -9.68
CA PRO A 102 11.23 -3.68 -9.95
C PRO A 102 10.50 -3.29 -11.25
N VAL A 103 9.51 -2.41 -11.12
CA VAL A 103 8.67 -1.96 -12.24
C VAL A 103 8.89 -0.48 -12.49
N ALA A 104 9.21 -0.12 -13.75
CA ALA A 104 9.19 1.27 -14.18
C ALA A 104 7.73 1.73 -14.30
N LEU A 105 7.39 2.85 -13.68
CA LEU A 105 6.04 3.40 -13.71
C LEU A 105 5.91 4.42 -14.83
N ASP A 106 4.87 4.27 -15.67
CA ASP A 106 4.53 5.24 -16.71
C ASP A 106 3.80 6.46 -16.11
N ALA A 107 2.95 6.22 -15.08
CA ALA A 107 2.26 7.25 -14.32
C ALA A 107 2.03 6.82 -12.87
N CYS A 108 2.05 7.79 -11.96
CA CYS A 108 1.66 7.63 -10.56
C CYS A 108 0.98 8.91 -10.10
N ASP A 109 -0.29 8.81 -9.74
CA ASP A 109 -1.13 9.92 -9.32
C ASP A 109 -1.63 9.67 -7.90
N VAL A 110 -1.42 10.65 -7.02
CA VAL A 110 -1.85 10.59 -5.61
C VAL A 110 -2.75 11.78 -5.35
N SER A 111 -3.98 11.51 -4.95
CA SER A 111 -5.01 12.52 -4.68
C SER A 111 -5.64 12.34 -3.31
N PHE A 112 -6.25 13.43 -2.83
CA PHE A 112 -6.93 13.50 -1.55
C PHE A 112 -8.33 14.03 -1.75
N GLU A 113 -9.29 13.42 -1.04
CA GLU A 113 -10.66 13.89 -0.95
C GLU A 113 -11.03 14.10 0.52
N GLU A 114 -11.53 15.29 0.84
CA GLU A 114 -12.01 15.60 2.18
C GLU A 114 -13.36 14.91 2.42
N GLN A 115 -13.46 14.21 3.55
CA GLN A 115 -14.67 13.58 4.05
C GLN A 115 -14.93 14.06 5.47
N GLU A 116 -16.05 13.65 6.08
CA GLU A 116 -16.30 13.98 7.47
C GLU A 116 -15.21 13.39 8.38
N LEU A 117 -14.42 14.26 9.02
CA LEU A 117 -13.29 13.92 9.91
C LEU A 117 -12.22 13.03 9.28
N ALA A 118 -12.11 12.99 7.96
CA ALA A 118 -11.15 12.13 7.29
C ALA A 118 -10.64 12.72 5.97
N LEU A 119 -9.45 12.28 5.58
CA LEU A 119 -8.93 12.40 4.21
C LEU A 119 -8.99 11.01 3.55
N GLU A 120 -9.74 10.86 2.48
CA GLU A 120 -9.59 9.71 1.59
C GLU A 120 -8.36 9.93 0.72
N VAL A 121 -7.44 8.98 0.74
CA VAL A 121 -6.22 8.96 -0.05
C VAL A 121 -6.40 7.97 -1.18
N THR A 122 -6.24 8.41 -2.42
CA THR A 122 -6.26 7.54 -3.61
C THR A 122 -4.88 7.56 -4.27
N CYS A 123 -4.35 6.38 -4.60
CA CYS A 123 -3.16 6.25 -5.42
C CYS A 123 -3.48 5.42 -6.67
N ALA A 124 -3.31 6.02 -7.85
CA ALA A 124 -3.48 5.38 -9.15
C ALA A 124 -2.12 5.23 -9.83
N VAL A 125 -1.79 4.01 -10.26
CA VAL A 125 -0.51 3.71 -10.90
C VAL A 125 -0.75 3.02 -12.23
N THR A 126 0.02 3.41 -13.25
CA THR A 126 0.00 2.81 -14.58
C THR A 126 1.41 2.42 -15.01
N THR A 127 1.53 1.28 -15.67
CA THR A 127 2.78 0.80 -16.28
C THR A 127 2.50 -0.02 -17.53
N THR A 128 3.47 -0.08 -18.42
CA THR A 128 3.50 -1.00 -19.57
C THR A 128 4.51 -2.10 -19.26
N HIS A 129 4.02 -3.19 -18.64
CA HIS A 129 4.89 -4.24 -18.11
C HIS A 129 4.23 -5.63 -18.15
N ARG A 130 5.02 -6.66 -17.78
CA ARG A 130 4.60 -8.08 -17.68
C ARG A 130 3.92 -8.45 -16.36
N THR A 131 4.06 -7.59 -15.33
CA THR A 131 3.43 -7.77 -14.02
C THR A 131 2.49 -6.62 -13.70
N GLY A 132 1.56 -6.83 -12.76
CA GLY A 132 0.66 -5.80 -12.27
C GLY A 132 1.36 -4.79 -11.35
N VAL A 133 0.69 -3.69 -11.04
CA VAL A 133 1.15 -2.59 -10.18
C VAL A 133 0.26 -2.40 -8.95
N GLU A 134 -0.41 -3.48 -8.52
CA GLU A 134 -1.28 -3.45 -7.36
C GLU A 134 -0.51 -3.06 -6.09
N MET A 135 0.71 -3.58 -5.93
CA MET A 135 1.54 -3.30 -4.75
C MET A 135 2.09 -1.87 -4.78
N GLU A 136 2.42 -1.36 -5.95
CA GLU A 136 2.84 0.03 -6.14
C GLU A 136 1.73 1.00 -5.74
N ALA A 137 0.48 0.74 -6.14
CA ALA A 137 -0.67 1.54 -5.75
C ALA A 137 -0.92 1.47 -4.24
N LEU A 138 -0.88 0.28 -3.63
CA LEU A 138 -1.04 0.10 -2.19
C LEU A 138 0.08 0.77 -1.39
N SER A 139 1.33 0.63 -1.82
CA SER A 139 2.49 1.28 -1.18
C SER A 139 2.38 2.80 -1.27
N GLY A 140 1.99 3.31 -2.45
CA GLY A 140 1.81 4.75 -2.66
C GLY A 140 0.74 5.34 -1.74
N ALA A 141 -0.43 4.72 -1.65
CA ALA A 141 -1.50 5.16 -0.75
C ALA A 141 -1.07 5.10 0.72
N SER A 142 -0.40 4.00 1.13
CA SER A 142 0.09 3.83 2.50
C SER A 142 1.11 4.90 2.90
N ILE A 143 2.11 5.15 2.06
CA ILE A 143 3.17 6.12 2.36
C ILE A 143 2.64 7.56 2.33
N ALA A 144 1.69 7.87 1.44
CA ALA A 144 0.99 9.16 1.46
C ALA A 144 0.23 9.36 2.78
N ALA A 145 -0.53 8.36 3.24
CA ALA A 145 -1.24 8.42 4.52
C ALA A 145 -0.30 8.54 5.71
N LEU A 146 0.82 7.83 5.72
CA LEU A 146 1.86 7.95 6.75
C LEU A 146 2.50 9.34 6.76
N ALA A 147 2.69 9.96 5.60
CA ALA A 147 3.20 11.33 5.52
C ALA A 147 2.19 12.35 6.09
N VAL A 148 0.89 12.19 5.81
CA VAL A 148 -0.16 12.98 6.46
C VAL A 148 -0.08 12.82 7.98
N TYR A 149 -0.02 11.56 8.47
CA TYR A 149 0.11 11.29 9.91
C TYR A 149 1.35 11.97 10.52
N ASP A 150 2.53 11.81 9.93
CA ASP A 150 3.77 12.42 10.45
C ASP A 150 3.68 13.95 10.52
N MET A 151 3.07 14.58 9.54
CA MET A 151 2.94 16.04 9.50
C MET A 151 1.88 16.57 10.45
N THR A 152 0.91 15.75 10.87
CA THR A 152 -0.23 16.15 11.69
C THR A 152 -0.23 15.57 13.11
N LYS A 153 0.63 14.59 13.42
CA LYS A 153 0.67 13.90 14.72
C LYS A 153 0.84 14.80 15.94
N ALA A 154 1.35 16.02 15.76
CA ALA A 154 1.42 17.02 16.84
C ALA A 154 0.03 17.54 17.25
N LEU A 155 -1.00 17.39 16.42
CA LEU A 155 -2.39 17.76 16.74
C LEU A 155 -3.06 16.66 17.59
N SER A 156 -2.80 15.39 17.29
CA SER A 156 -3.31 14.25 18.06
C SER A 156 -2.57 12.95 17.72
N HIS A 157 -2.34 12.10 18.72
CA HIS A 157 -1.87 10.73 18.53
C HIS A 157 -3.01 9.73 18.26
N SER A 158 -4.27 10.17 18.34
CA SER A 158 -5.45 9.35 18.04
C SER A 158 -5.86 9.38 16.56
N ILE A 159 -5.02 9.95 15.69
CA ILE A 159 -5.20 9.85 14.24
C ILE A 159 -4.99 8.40 13.84
N THR A 160 -5.89 7.83 13.01
CA THR A 160 -5.78 6.47 12.51
C THR A 160 -5.65 6.42 10.99
N ILE A 161 -5.00 5.38 10.48
CA ILE A 161 -4.97 5.06 9.05
C ILE A 161 -5.78 3.78 8.88
N GLU A 162 -6.82 3.83 8.09
CA GLU A 162 -7.81 2.78 8.00
C GLU A 162 -8.07 2.37 6.55
N ASP A 163 -8.65 1.19 6.38
CA ASP A 163 -9.32 0.75 5.15
C ASP A 163 -8.41 0.77 3.90
N LEU A 164 -7.12 0.44 4.10
CA LEU A 164 -6.21 0.29 2.96
C LEU A 164 -6.64 -0.91 2.10
N ARG A 165 -6.95 -0.63 0.83
CA ARG A 165 -7.46 -1.66 -0.08
C ARG A 165 -7.21 -1.34 -1.53
N LEU A 166 -7.15 -2.40 -2.36
CA LEU A 166 -7.22 -2.29 -3.81
C LEU A 166 -8.66 -1.98 -4.24
N ILE A 167 -8.83 -1.00 -5.11
CA ILE A 167 -10.13 -0.58 -5.66
C ILE A 167 -10.31 -1.13 -7.08
N GLU A 168 -9.28 -1.02 -7.89
CA GLU A 168 -9.31 -1.40 -9.29
C GLU A 168 -7.96 -1.99 -9.71
N LYS A 169 -8.00 -2.97 -10.59
CA LYS A 169 -6.85 -3.32 -11.43
C LYS A 169 -7.32 -3.78 -12.80
N THR A 170 -6.56 -3.43 -13.84
CA THR A 170 -6.85 -3.78 -15.23
C THR A 170 -5.61 -4.14 -16.01
N GLY A 171 -5.81 -4.74 -17.21
CA GLY A 171 -4.74 -5.06 -18.16
C GLY A 171 -3.94 -6.33 -17.83
N GLY A 172 -4.33 -7.09 -16.80
CA GLY A 172 -3.73 -8.34 -16.43
C GLY A 172 -4.50 -9.57 -16.95
N LYS A 173 -4.29 -10.73 -16.30
CA LYS A 173 -5.03 -11.97 -16.58
C LYS A 173 -6.53 -11.83 -16.31
N SER A 174 -6.90 -10.99 -15.36
CA SER A 174 -8.29 -10.68 -15.00
C SER A 174 -8.35 -9.28 -14.43
N ASP A 175 -9.37 -8.54 -14.79
CA ASP A 175 -9.68 -7.26 -14.19
C ASP A 175 -10.36 -7.46 -12.84
N TYR A 176 -10.23 -6.46 -11.97
CA TYR A 176 -10.87 -6.42 -10.67
C TYR A 176 -11.40 -5.01 -10.40
N TYR A 177 -12.64 -4.94 -9.94
CA TYR A 177 -13.30 -3.73 -9.50
C TYR A 177 -13.97 -4.02 -8.17
N LYS A 178 -13.68 -3.21 -7.16
CA LYS A 178 -14.39 -3.29 -5.88
C LYS A 178 -15.72 -2.57 -6.02
N THR A 179 -16.81 -3.33 -5.94
CA THR A 179 -18.18 -2.83 -5.79
C THR A 179 -18.44 -2.37 -4.37
#